data_f8b2b04805abf5bc005a5604be2cda4f
#
_entry.id   f8b2b04805abf5bc005a5604be2cda4f
#
_cell.length_a   1.000
_cell.length_b   1.000
_cell.length_c   1.000
_cell.angle_alpha   90.00
_cell.angle_beta   90.00
_cell.angle_gamma   90.00
#
_symmetry.space_group_name_H-M   'P 1'
#
loop_
_entity.id
_entity.type
_entity.pdbx_description
1 polymer ?
#
loop_
_entity_poly.entity_id
_entity_poly.type
_entity_poly.pdbx_seq_one_letter_code
_entity_poly.pdbx_strand_id
1 'polypeptide(L)'
;LPLEHPFTIARGTVTMQRSLIAELREEGQSGYGEAPATEYYGASVENVREALEGVRDLVEAQSLVTADPEALLPEWRTALAEHPFALCALDGAACDLWGKLRGEPVHRLWGLDPADAPKSSYTIGIDTIPVMIDKLKERPDWPIYKIKLGTPQDIEIVEALRGHTDAAFRVDANCGWTVDETVT
;
A
#
# COMPACT_ATOMS: atom_id res chain seq x y z
N LEU A 1 -4.40 0.35 -13.47
CA LEU A 1 -3.03 0.08 -13.96
C LEU A 1 -2.87 -1.42 -14.19
N PRO A 2 -2.38 -1.88 -15.36
CA PRO A 2 -1.98 -3.26 -15.55
C PRO A 2 -0.77 -3.57 -14.66
N LEU A 3 -0.75 -4.75 -14.06
CA LEU A 3 0.39 -5.21 -13.30
C LEU A 3 1.44 -5.81 -14.26
N GLU A 4 2.71 -5.63 -13.96
CA GLU A 4 3.81 -6.22 -14.73
C GLU A 4 3.75 -7.76 -14.69
N HIS A 5 3.41 -8.31 -13.52
CA HIS A 5 3.13 -9.73 -13.31
C HIS A 5 1.74 -9.91 -12.71
N PRO A 6 0.99 -10.96 -13.07
CA PRO A 6 -0.20 -11.34 -12.32
C PRO A 6 0.14 -11.49 -10.83
N PHE A 7 -0.70 -10.94 -9.95
CA PHE A 7 -0.50 -11.06 -8.51
C PHE A 7 -1.52 -12.00 -7.91
N THR A 8 -1.07 -13.17 -7.52
CA THR A 8 -1.91 -14.24 -6.96
C THR A 8 -1.68 -14.41 -5.47
N ILE A 9 -2.75 -14.48 -4.73
CA ILE A 9 -2.83 -14.85 -3.32
C ILE A 9 -3.83 -16.01 -3.17
N ALA A 10 -3.94 -16.62 -1.99
CA ALA A 10 -4.89 -17.73 -1.75
C ALA A 10 -6.35 -17.42 -2.13
N ARG A 11 -6.74 -16.15 -2.22
CA ARG A 11 -8.11 -15.69 -2.52
C ARG A 11 -8.37 -15.36 -3.99
N GLY A 12 -7.36 -15.33 -4.84
CA GLY A 12 -7.51 -15.03 -6.26
C GLY A 12 -6.33 -14.30 -6.88
N THR A 13 -6.48 -13.97 -8.16
CA THR A 13 -5.45 -13.35 -8.98
C THR A 13 -5.92 -11.99 -9.48
N VAL A 14 -5.04 -10.99 -9.36
CA VAL A 14 -5.24 -9.65 -9.91
C VAL A 14 -4.24 -9.41 -11.02
N THR A 15 -4.71 -8.98 -12.19
CA THR A 15 -3.88 -8.60 -13.34
C THR A 15 -3.94 -7.11 -13.62
N MET A 16 -4.95 -6.42 -13.07
CA MET A 16 -5.16 -4.98 -13.21
C MET A 16 -5.60 -4.40 -11.86
N GLN A 17 -4.84 -3.44 -11.33
CA GLN A 17 -5.25 -2.69 -10.14
C GLN A 17 -6.05 -1.46 -10.58
N ARG A 18 -7.28 -1.34 -10.08
CA ARG A 18 -8.05 -0.10 -10.14
C ARG A 18 -7.75 0.73 -8.90
N SER A 19 -7.47 2.02 -9.10
CA SER A 19 -7.20 2.96 -8.02
C SER A 19 -7.88 4.28 -8.31
N LEU A 20 -8.23 5.01 -7.23
CA LEU A 20 -8.58 6.41 -7.30
C LEU A 20 -7.35 7.24 -6.94
N ILE A 21 -7.06 8.29 -7.69
CA ILE A 21 -6.05 9.28 -7.35
C ILE A 21 -6.76 10.55 -6.91
N ALA A 22 -6.51 10.98 -5.68
CA ALA A 22 -6.91 12.29 -5.18
C ALA A 22 -5.82 13.30 -5.52
N GLU A 23 -6.22 14.47 -6.03
CA GLU A 23 -5.32 15.60 -6.28
C GLU A 23 -5.79 16.80 -5.46
N LEU A 24 -4.91 17.36 -4.64
CA LEU A 24 -5.08 18.65 -3.98
C LEU A 24 -4.20 19.69 -4.67
N ARG A 25 -4.72 20.92 -4.81
CA ARG A 25 -4.00 22.02 -5.45
C ARG A 25 -4.04 23.28 -4.60
N GLU A 26 -2.87 23.87 -4.37
CA GLU A 26 -2.75 25.15 -3.68
C GLU A 26 -1.46 25.85 -4.16
N GLU A 27 -1.49 27.18 -4.29
CA GLU A 27 -0.33 28.02 -4.69
C GLU A 27 0.43 27.50 -5.93
N GLY A 28 -0.31 26.92 -6.90
CA GLY A 28 0.27 26.40 -8.15
C GLY A 28 0.99 25.05 -8.00
N GLN A 29 0.98 24.44 -6.82
CA GLN A 29 1.47 23.10 -6.56
C GLN A 29 0.33 22.08 -6.57
N SER A 30 0.65 20.82 -6.87
CA SER A 30 -0.28 19.69 -6.79
C SER A 30 0.30 18.58 -5.93
N GLY A 31 -0.50 18.06 -5.01
CA GLY A 31 -0.20 16.87 -4.23
C GLY A 31 -1.14 15.72 -4.60
N TYR A 32 -0.64 14.49 -4.55
CA TYR A 32 -1.35 13.29 -5.01
C TYR A 32 -1.38 12.24 -3.91
N GLY A 33 -2.55 11.59 -3.75
CA GLY A 33 -2.73 10.44 -2.89
C GLY A 33 -3.53 9.36 -3.59
N GLU A 34 -3.34 8.10 -3.21
CA GLU A 34 -3.95 6.95 -3.86
C GLU A 34 -4.84 6.17 -2.90
N ALA A 35 -5.99 5.72 -3.41
CA ALA A 35 -6.82 4.69 -2.79
C ALA A 35 -6.99 3.52 -3.76
N PRO A 36 -6.39 2.35 -3.51
CA PRO A 36 -6.62 1.16 -4.31
C PRO A 36 -8.02 0.62 -4.07
N ALA A 37 -8.74 0.26 -5.14
CA ALA A 37 -9.99 -0.46 -5.02
C ALA A 37 -9.72 -1.90 -4.59
N THR A 38 -10.44 -2.36 -3.56
CA THR A 38 -10.32 -3.72 -3.04
C THR A 38 -11.67 -4.21 -2.52
N GLU A 39 -12.22 -5.23 -3.17
CA GLU A 39 -13.50 -5.83 -2.81
C GLU A 39 -13.48 -6.42 -1.39
N TYR A 40 -12.34 -6.92 -0.97
CA TYR A 40 -12.18 -7.53 0.36
C TYR A 40 -12.52 -6.57 1.50
N TYR A 41 -12.21 -5.28 1.34
CA TYR A 41 -12.54 -4.24 2.31
C TYR A 41 -13.76 -3.40 1.90
N GLY A 42 -14.47 -3.80 0.85
CA GLY A 42 -15.61 -3.05 0.35
C GLY A 42 -15.26 -1.69 -0.28
N ALA A 43 -13.97 -1.47 -0.62
CA ALA A 43 -13.53 -0.24 -1.24
C ALA A 43 -13.64 -0.34 -2.77
N SER A 44 -14.52 0.46 -3.37
CA SER A 44 -14.62 0.66 -4.81
C SER A 44 -14.14 2.08 -5.18
N VAL A 45 -13.74 2.27 -6.45
CA VAL A 45 -13.41 3.61 -6.96
C VAL A 45 -14.60 4.56 -6.77
N GLU A 46 -15.81 4.04 -6.95
CA GLU A 46 -17.05 4.78 -6.88
C GLU A 46 -17.34 5.29 -5.46
N ASN A 47 -17.32 4.40 -4.45
CA ASN A 47 -17.62 4.80 -3.06
C ASN A 47 -16.50 5.66 -2.44
N VAL A 48 -15.24 5.42 -2.81
CA VAL A 48 -14.12 6.29 -2.39
C VAL A 48 -14.29 7.69 -2.99
N ARG A 49 -14.68 7.80 -4.27
CA ARG A 49 -14.94 9.08 -4.91
C ARG A 49 -16.09 9.82 -4.25
N GLU A 50 -17.21 9.15 -4.01
CA GLU A 50 -18.38 9.74 -3.34
C GLU A 50 -18.04 10.27 -1.94
N ALA A 51 -17.25 9.52 -1.19
CA ALA A 51 -16.80 9.94 0.14
C ALA A 51 -15.92 11.20 0.07
N LEU A 52 -14.96 11.27 -0.87
CA LEU A 52 -14.10 12.44 -1.05
C LEU A 52 -14.89 13.66 -1.54
N GLU A 53 -15.84 13.48 -2.47
CA GLU A 53 -16.72 14.57 -2.90
C GLU A 53 -17.60 15.08 -1.75
N GLY A 54 -18.02 14.21 -0.84
CA GLY A 54 -18.80 14.58 0.35
C GLY A 54 -18.07 15.45 1.36
N VAL A 55 -16.73 15.45 1.35
CA VAL A 55 -15.90 16.30 2.22
C VAL A 55 -15.22 17.45 1.47
N ARG A 56 -15.55 17.66 0.20
CA ARG A 56 -14.92 18.70 -0.63
C ARG A 56 -14.94 20.08 0.01
N ASP A 57 -16.11 20.55 0.44
CA ASP A 57 -16.27 21.89 1.03
C ASP A 57 -15.44 22.06 2.30
N LEU A 58 -15.33 20.99 3.11
CA LEU A 58 -14.49 20.95 4.29
C LEU A 58 -13.01 21.15 3.94
N VAL A 59 -12.54 20.40 2.93
CA VAL A 59 -11.13 20.44 2.49
C VAL A 59 -10.81 21.78 1.82
N GLU A 60 -11.70 22.31 0.98
CA GLU A 60 -11.51 23.60 0.28
C GLU A 60 -11.56 24.80 1.22
N ALA A 61 -12.15 24.66 2.43
CA ALA A 61 -12.11 25.69 3.45
C ALA A 61 -10.79 25.75 4.24
N GLN A 62 -9.87 24.81 4.02
CA GLN A 62 -8.60 24.67 4.74
C GLN A 62 -7.42 24.99 3.82
N SER A 63 -6.23 25.25 4.41
CA SER A 63 -5.03 25.60 3.66
C SER A 63 -3.82 24.92 4.25
N LEU A 64 -3.07 24.24 3.41
CA LEU A 64 -1.78 23.61 3.73
C LEU A 64 -0.60 24.59 3.70
N VAL A 65 -0.85 25.83 3.24
CA VAL A 65 0.11 26.94 3.41
C VAL A 65 0.20 27.35 4.88
N THR A 66 -0.94 27.34 5.60
CA THR A 66 -1.04 27.84 6.98
C THR A 66 -1.08 26.73 8.03
N ALA A 67 -1.46 25.51 7.67
CA ALA A 67 -1.52 24.35 8.56
C ALA A 67 -0.67 23.19 8.02
N ASP A 68 -0.28 22.26 8.89
CA ASP A 68 0.25 20.98 8.49
C ASP A 68 -0.88 19.92 8.41
N PRO A 69 -0.64 18.80 7.68
CA PRO A 69 -1.64 17.74 7.55
C PRO A 69 -2.08 17.15 8.90
N GLU A 70 -1.19 17.07 9.90
CA GLU A 70 -1.50 16.50 11.22
C GLU A 70 -2.53 17.35 11.96
N ALA A 71 -2.51 18.67 11.77
CA ALA A 71 -3.50 19.57 12.37
C ALA A 71 -4.90 19.41 11.73
N LEU A 72 -4.97 19.06 10.45
CA LEU A 72 -6.23 18.89 9.69
C LEU A 72 -6.81 17.47 9.80
N LEU A 73 -5.96 16.47 9.96
CA LEU A 73 -6.30 15.04 9.96
C LEU A 73 -7.42 14.65 10.96
N PRO A 74 -7.51 15.20 12.20
CA PRO A 74 -8.58 14.84 13.14
C PRO A 74 -9.98 15.14 12.62
N GLU A 75 -10.16 16.26 11.91
CA GLU A 75 -11.44 16.65 11.34
C GLU A 75 -11.80 15.76 10.14
N TRP A 76 -10.83 15.49 9.24
CA TRP A 76 -11.03 14.57 8.13
C TRP A 76 -11.30 13.14 8.59
N ARG A 77 -10.63 12.68 9.64
CA ARG A 77 -10.86 11.37 10.25
C ARG A 77 -12.29 11.25 10.79
N THR A 78 -12.83 12.31 11.35
CA THR A 78 -14.22 12.32 11.82
C THR A 78 -15.19 12.28 10.64
N ALA A 79 -14.96 13.09 9.62
CA ALA A 79 -15.83 13.19 8.45
C ALA A 79 -15.80 11.92 7.57
N LEU A 80 -14.66 11.23 7.52
CA LEU A 80 -14.42 10.01 6.72
C LEU A 80 -14.30 8.74 7.58
N ALA A 81 -14.90 8.70 8.77
CA ALA A 81 -14.75 7.59 9.72
C ALA A 81 -15.07 6.21 9.11
N GLU A 82 -16.11 6.15 8.26
CA GLU A 82 -16.54 4.92 7.57
C GLU A 82 -15.81 4.68 6.23
N HIS A 83 -14.89 5.58 5.84
CA HIS A 83 -14.22 5.57 4.53
C HIS A 83 -12.69 5.65 4.65
N PRO A 84 -12.01 4.66 5.29
CA PRO A 84 -10.57 4.73 5.55
C PRO A 84 -9.70 4.82 4.28
N PHE A 85 -10.15 4.27 3.15
CA PHE A 85 -9.43 4.39 1.88
C PHE A 85 -9.50 5.81 1.32
N ALA A 86 -10.65 6.49 1.44
CA ALA A 86 -10.79 7.90 1.06
C ALA A 86 -9.92 8.79 1.96
N LEU A 87 -9.94 8.54 3.27
CA LEU A 87 -9.09 9.25 4.22
C LEU A 87 -7.60 9.08 3.89
N CYS A 88 -7.16 7.86 3.57
CA CYS A 88 -5.77 7.58 3.19
C CYS A 88 -5.35 8.34 1.92
N ALA A 89 -6.22 8.38 0.89
CA ALA A 89 -5.94 9.15 -0.32
C ALA A 89 -5.87 10.66 -0.06
N LEU A 90 -6.76 11.20 0.76
CA LEU A 90 -6.77 12.61 1.13
C LEU A 90 -5.51 12.98 1.93
N ASP A 91 -5.18 12.21 2.96
CA ASP A 91 -3.99 12.41 3.80
C ASP A 91 -2.70 12.31 2.98
N GLY A 92 -2.58 11.30 2.10
CA GLY A 92 -1.45 11.17 1.20
C GLY A 92 -1.29 12.38 0.28
N ALA A 93 -2.40 12.87 -0.32
CA ALA A 93 -2.40 14.06 -1.18
C ALA A 93 -1.99 15.33 -0.40
N ALA A 94 -2.46 15.47 0.84
CA ALA A 94 -2.13 16.59 1.69
C ALA A 94 -0.65 16.58 2.10
N CYS A 95 -0.12 15.44 2.49
CA CYS A 95 1.30 15.29 2.83
C CYS A 95 2.21 15.61 1.63
N ASP A 96 1.86 15.11 0.43
CA ASP A 96 2.62 15.37 -0.79
C ASP A 96 2.58 16.87 -1.17
N LEU A 97 1.39 17.48 -1.11
CA LEU A 97 1.24 18.92 -1.36
C LEU A 97 2.00 19.76 -0.35
N TRP A 98 1.87 19.44 0.95
CA TRP A 98 2.55 20.16 2.03
C TRP A 98 4.07 20.12 1.89
N GLY A 99 4.64 18.94 1.58
CA GLY A 99 6.07 18.80 1.30
C GLY A 99 6.52 19.69 0.14
N LYS A 100 5.73 19.76 -0.96
CA LYS A 100 6.01 20.61 -2.12
C LYS A 100 5.89 22.10 -1.79
N LEU A 101 4.88 22.52 -1.04
CA LEU A 101 4.71 23.90 -0.59
C LEU A 101 5.87 24.35 0.32
N ARG A 102 6.42 23.46 1.13
CA ARG A 102 7.59 23.73 1.99
C ARG A 102 8.93 23.57 1.28
N GLY A 103 8.96 22.96 0.08
CA GLY A 103 10.18 22.65 -0.66
C GLY A 103 11.07 21.61 0.03
N GLU A 104 10.50 20.78 0.91
CA GLU A 104 11.20 19.75 1.67
C GLU A 104 10.45 18.41 1.66
N PRO A 105 11.17 17.27 1.70
CA PRO A 105 10.55 15.97 1.88
C PRO A 105 9.83 15.87 3.23
N VAL A 106 8.65 15.25 3.27
CA VAL A 106 7.80 15.14 4.45
C VAL A 106 8.53 14.53 5.66
N HIS A 107 9.39 13.52 5.46
CA HIS A 107 10.15 12.93 6.56
C HIS A 107 11.06 13.95 7.27
N ARG A 108 11.62 14.92 6.54
CA ARG A 108 12.41 16.00 7.15
C ARG A 108 11.55 16.99 7.92
N LEU A 109 10.38 17.35 7.36
CA LEU A 109 9.42 18.22 8.05
C LEU A 109 8.95 17.60 9.38
N TRP A 110 8.87 16.28 9.45
CA TRP A 110 8.56 15.52 10.67
C TRP A 110 9.77 15.20 11.54
N GLY A 111 10.98 15.61 11.14
CA GLY A 111 12.21 15.34 11.90
C GLY A 111 12.64 13.87 11.92
N LEU A 112 12.22 13.09 10.92
CA LEU A 112 12.53 11.66 10.81
C LEU A 112 13.81 11.44 10.00
N ASP A 113 14.61 10.46 10.41
CA ASP A 113 15.78 10.00 9.63
C ASP A 113 15.37 8.81 8.75
N PRO A 114 15.53 8.88 7.41
CA PRO A 114 15.29 7.75 6.53
C PRO A 114 16.11 6.50 6.86
N ALA A 115 17.26 6.65 7.55
CA ALA A 115 18.08 5.52 7.97
C ALA A 115 17.40 4.65 9.04
N ASP A 116 16.46 5.22 9.80
CA ASP A 116 15.67 4.51 10.81
C ASP A 116 14.45 3.79 10.20
N ALA A 117 14.18 4.00 8.92
CA ALA A 117 13.06 3.35 8.26
C ALA A 117 13.23 1.82 8.23
N PRO A 118 12.18 1.03 8.54
CA PRO A 118 12.24 -0.42 8.45
C PRO A 118 12.48 -0.86 7.00
N LYS A 119 13.24 -1.95 6.83
CA LYS A 119 13.46 -2.54 5.51
C LYS A 119 12.14 -3.02 4.91
N SER A 120 11.90 -2.65 3.66
CA SER A 120 10.73 -3.12 2.92
C SER A 120 10.89 -4.58 2.49
N SER A 121 9.75 -5.27 2.28
CA SER A 121 9.74 -6.62 1.72
C SER A 121 9.50 -6.56 0.21
N TYR A 122 10.21 -7.40 -0.56
CA TYR A 122 9.83 -7.70 -1.94
C TYR A 122 8.82 -8.84 -1.94
N THR A 123 7.64 -8.62 -2.50
CA THR A 123 6.56 -9.60 -2.44
C THR A 123 6.56 -10.49 -3.67
N ILE A 124 6.53 -11.81 -3.45
CA ILE A 124 6.39 -12.84 -4.48
C ILE A 124 4.99 -13.45 -4.33
N GLY A 125 4.14 -13.26 -5.35
CA GLY A 125 2.81 -13.87 -5.42
C GLY A 125 2.88 -15.37 -5.68
N ILE A 126 1.79 -16.09 -5.42
CA ILE A 126 1.68 -17.53 -5.72
C ILE A 126 1.75 -17.76 -7.23
N ASP A 127 2.61 -18.66 -7.65
CA ASP A 127 2.77 -19.10 -9.04
C ASP A 127 3.43 -20.49 -9.05
N THR A 128 3.80 -21.01 -10.22
CA THR A 128 4.64 -22.19 -10.26
C THR A 128 6.01 -21.91 -9.64
N ILE A 129 6.61 -22.90 -8.99
CA ILE A 129 7.91 -22.75 -8.32
C ILE A 129 8.99 -22.14 -9.24
N PRO A 130 9.15 -22.55 -10.51
CA PRO A 130 10.12 -21.91 -11.42
C PRO A 130 9.87 -20.41 -11.60
N VAL A 131 8.61 -19.99 -11.77
CA VAL A 131 8.24 -18.57 -11.92
C VAL A 131 8.52 -17.79 -10.65
N MET A 132 8.23 -18.35 -9.47
CA MET A 132 8.53 -17.73 -8.19
C MET A 132 10.04 -17.56 -7.96
N ILE A 133 10.84 -18.55 -8.38
CA ILE A 133 12.31 -18.47 -8.35
C ILE A 133 12.81 -17.36 -9.31
N ASP A 134 12.23 -17.24 -10.50
CA ASP A 134 12.61 -16.18 -11.43
C ASP A 134 12.28 -14.79 -10.88
N LYS A 135 11.12 -14.61 -10.24
CA LYS A 135 10.76 -13.37 -9.54
C LYS A 135 11.73 -13.05 -8.39
N LEU A 136 12.18 -14.06 -7.64
CA LEU A 136 13.19 -13.85 -6.60
C LEU A 136 14.50 -13.34 -7.22
N LYS A 137 14.91 -13.91 -8.36
CA LYS A 137 16.14 -13.53 -9.07
C LYS A 137 16.08 -12.14 -9.71
N GLU A 138 14.91 -11.55 -9.91
CA GLU A 138 14.77 -10.16 -10.36
C GLU A 138 15.33 -9.15 -9.34
N ARG A 139 15.37 -9.54 -8.06
CA ARG A 139 15.87 -8.72 -6.94
C ARG A 139 16.73 -9.55 -5.99
N PRO A 140 17.89 -10.08 -6.44
CA PRO A 140 18.64 -11.13 -5.73
C PRO A 140 19.18 -10.69 -4.36
N ASP A 141 19.44 -9.38 -4.18
CA ASP A 141 20.02 -8.83 -2.95
C ASP A 141 18.97 -8.17 -2.04
N TRP A 142 17.69 -8.47 -2.26
CA TRP A 142 16.65 -7.89 -1.41
C TRP A 142 16.70 -8.49 0.00
N PRO A 143 16.66 -7.68 1.06
CA PRO A 143 16.92 -8.17 2.43
C PRO A 143 15.79 -9.02 2.99
N ILE A 144 14.56 -8.87 2.51
CA ILE A 144 13.36 -9.54 3.02
C ILE A 144 12.42 -9.86 1.86
N TYR A 145 12.11 -11.13 1.63
CA TYR A 145 11.05 -11.53 0.71
C TYR A 145 9.77 -11.84 1.46
N LYS A 146 8.64 -11.31 0.99
CA LYS A 146 7.31 -11.70 1.45
C LYS A 146 6.73 -12.72 0.48
N ILE A 147 6.60 -13.96 0.93
CA ILE A 147 6.13 -15.08 0.10
C ILE A 147 4.64 -15.27 0.35
N LYS A 148 3.85 -15.20 -0.70
CA LYS A 148 2.43 -15.53 -0.65
C LYS A 148 2.24 -17.05 -0.70
N LEU A 149 1.48 -17.56 0.27
CA LEU A 149 1.21 -18.98 0.49
C LEU A 149 -0.31 -19.21 0.62
N GLY A 150 -0.70 -20.42 1.00
CA GLY A 150 -2.10 -20.85 1.13
C GLY A 150 -2.47 -21.86 0.03
N THR A 151 -1.50 -22.72 -0.32
CA THR A 151 -1.63 -23.81 -1.28
C THR A 151 -1.17 -25.13 -0.65
N PRO A 152 -1.54 -26.28 -1.19
CA PRO A 152 -1.00 -27.56 -0.72
C PRO A 152 0.53 -27.73 -0.85
N GLN A 153 1.18 -26.85 -1.64
CA GLN A 153 2.61 -26.92 -1.96
C GLN A 153 3.47 -25.92 -1.16
N ASP A 154 2.93 -25.33 -0.11
CA ASP A 154 3.57 -24.22 0.61
C ASP A 154 4.97 -24.56 1.13
N ILE A 155 5.16 -25.76 1.67
CA ILE A 155 6.47 -26.23 2.16
C ILE A 155 7.46 -26.36 0.99
N GLU A 156 7.04 -27.00 -0.11
CA GLU A 156 7.89 -27.16 -1.32
C GLU A 156 8.29 -25.80 -1.89
N ILE A 157 7.38 -24.82 -1.91
CA ILE A 157 7.65 -23.45 -2.36
C ILE A 157 8.73 -22.82 -1.50
N VAL A 158 8.58 -22.87 -0.18
CA VAL A 158 9.54 -22.26 0.76
C VAL A 158 10.91 -22.93 0.66
N GLU A 159 10.98 -24.26 0.60
CA GLU A 159 12.23 -25.00 0.44
C GLU A 159 12.93 -24.66 -0.87
N ALA A 160 12.19 -24.62 -1.98
CA ALA A 160 12.75 -24.30 -3.29
C ALA A 160 13.30 -22.87 -3.33
N LEU A 161 12.56 -21.88 -2.82
CA LEU A 161 13.02 -20.50 -2.76
C LEU A 161 14.22 -20.33 -1.82
N ARG A 162 14.25 -21.05 -0.69
CA ARG A 162 15.37 -21.04 0.26
C ARG A 162 16.67 -21.52 -0.38
N GLY A 163 16.63 -22.42 -1.34
CA GLY A 163 17.80 -22.85 -2.10
C GLY A 163 18.48 -21.73 -2.93
N HIS A 164 17.85 -20.55 -3.06
CA HIS A 164 18.34 -19.45 -3.88
C HIS A 164 18.72 -18.19 -3.09
N THR A 165 18.44 -18.11 -1.78
CA THR A 165 18.76 -16.95 -0.97
C THR A 165 18.78 -17.26 0.53
N ASP A 166 19.64 -16.56 1.28
CA ASP A 166 19.67 -16.57 2.75
C ASP A 166 18.88 -15.41 3.37
N ALA A 167 18.23 -14.56 2.55
CA ALA A 167 17.43 -13.43 3.03
C ALA A 167 16.27 -13.88 3.93
N ALA A 168 15.80 -12.99 4.78
CA ALA A 168 14.65 -13.28 5.63
C ALA A 168 13.38 -13.50 4.80
N PHE A 169 12.61 -14.54 5.13
CA PHE A 169 11.28 -14.76 4.58
C PHE A 169 10.21 -14.31 5.57
N ARG A 170 9.21 -13.59 5.05
CA ARG A 170 7.92 -13.36 5.69
C ARG A 170 6.88 -14.12 4.89
N VAL A 171 6.11 -14.99 5.53
CA VAL A 171 5.06 -15.77 4.86
C VAL A 171 3.70 -15.15 5.14
N ASP A 172 2.83 -15.18 4.14
CA ASP A 172 1.48 -14.64 4.22
C ASP A 172 0.51 -15.52 3.43
N ALA A 173 -0.24 -16.35 4.16
CA ALA A 173 -1.24 -17.23 3.55
C ALA A 173 -2.58 -16.55 3.22
N ASN A 174 -2.75 -15.27 3.54
CA ASN A 174 -3.98 -14.51 3.25
C ASN A 174 -5.26 -15.22 3.70
N CYS A 175 -5.25 -15.78 4.93
CA CYS A 175 -6.32 -16.59 5.52
C CYS A 175 -6.60 -17.90 4.73
N GLY A 176 -5.65 -18.40 3.98
CA GLY A 176 -5.73 -19.69 3.28
C GLY A 176 -5.49 -20.90 4.20
N TRP A 177 -4.89 -20.69 5.39
CA TRP A 177 -4.61 -21.75 6.36
C TRP A 177 -5.71 -21.85 7.40
N THR A 178 -5.96 -23.09 7.86
CA THR A 178 -6.68 -23.37 9.10
C THR A 178 -5.78 -23.11 10.32
N VAL A 179 -6.37 -23.17 11.52
CA VAL A 179 -5.59 -23.04 12.77
C VAL A 179 -4.54 -24.14 12.88
N ASP A 180 -4.91 -25.39 12.55
CA ASP A 180 -4.00 -26.53 12.64
C ASP A 180 -2.84 -26.40 11.63
N GLU A 181 -3.10 -26.01 10.39
CA GLU A 181 -2.07 -25.75 9.38
C GLU A 181 -1.14 -24.58 9.76
N THR A 182 -1.61 -23.63 10.56
CA THR A 182 -0.79 -22.48 11.00
C THR A 182 0.20 -22.87 12.10
N VAL A 183 -0.13 -23.89 12.91
CA VAL A 183 0.65 -24.32 14.09
C VAL A 183 1.63 -25.45 13.77
N THR A 184 1.43 -26.15 12.66
CA THR A 184 2.29 -27.25 12.21
C THR A 184 3.51 -26.74 11.47
#